data_3f0866ee2483f7b9a942a31ad924ec06
#
_entry.id   3f0866ee2483f7b9a942a31ad924ec06
#
_cell.length_a   1.000
_cell.length_b   1.000
_cell.length_c   1.000
_cell.angle_alpha   90.00
_cell.angle_beta   90.00
_cell.angle_gamma   90.00
#
_symmetry.space_group_name_H-M   'P 1'
#
loop_
_entity.id
_entity.type
_entity.pdbx_description
1 polymer ?
#
loop_
_entity_poly.entity_id
_entity_poly.type
_entity_poly.pdbx_seq_one_letter_code
_entity_poly.pdbx_strand_id
1 'polypeptide(L)'
;MRDEEIKALFDQQAAGYDKQWAGMAPIREALYLLLDALFVDLPADARILCVGAGTGAEIAHLAERFPGWRFTALDPSGAMLEFCRQRAERGGFAQRCDFHQGYLDTLAPGAVYDGATCFLVSQFLLEPAARTGFFSQIAQRLKPGGLLASADLAADTQSPAYEVLLPGWMTLMASAGVDAQTLERARAAYARDVAVLPA
;
A
#
# COMPACT_ATOMS: atom_id res chain seq x y z
N MET A 1 17.41 1.86 4.03
CA MET A 1 17.25 0.42 3.70
C MET A 1 17.32 0.28 2.19
N ARG A 2 18.07 -0.68 1.63
CA ARG A 2 18.10 -0.91 0.19
C ARG A 2 16.85 -1.70 -0.23
N ASP A 3 16.45 -1.62 -1.48
CA ASP A 3 15.23 -2.27 -2.00
C ASP A 3 15.17 -3.77 -1.69
N GLU A 4 16.31 -4.46 -1.81
CA GLU A 4 16.41 -5.88 -1.47
C GLU A 4 16.21 -6.18 0.03
N GLU A 5 16.61 -5.28 0.92
CA GLU A 5 16.39 -5.43 2.36
C GLU A 5 14.91 -5.23 2.72
N ILE A 6 14.26 -4.27 2.07
CA ILE A 6 12.80 -4.03 2.22
C ILE A 6 12.03 -5.26 1.73
N LYS A 7 12.37 -5.74 0.53
CA LYS A 7 11.77 -6.94 -0.05
C LYS A 7 11.92 -8.16 0.88
N ALA A 8 13.15 -8.41 1.37
CA ALA A 8 13.43 -9.53 2.27
C ALA A 8 12.64 -9.42 3.59
N LEU A 9 12.48 -8.20 4.13
CA LEU A 9 11.69 -7.96 5.32
C LEU A 9 10.22 -8.34 5.10
N PHE A 10 9.63 -7.91 3.99
CA PHE A 10 8.23 -8.24 3.67
C PHE A 10 8.04 -9.72 3.32
N ASP A 11 9.00 -10.36 2.65
CA ASP A 11 8.98 -11.81 2.42
C ASP A 11 8.92 -12.59 3.76
N GLN A 12 9.68 -12.15 4.78
CA GLN A 12 9.68 -12.78 6.11
C GLN A 12 8.38 -12.53 6.89
N GLN A 13 7.78 -11.36 6.72
CA GLN A 13 6.59 -10.97 7.47
C GLN A 13 5.28 -11.49 6.86
N ALA A 14 5.27 -11.89 5.60
CA ALA A 14 4.07 -12.17 4.83
C ALA A 14 3.09 -13.13 5.54
N ALA A 15 3.58 -14.23 6.12
CA ALA A 15 2.73 -15.24 6.78
C ALA A 15 1.98 -14.71 8.03
N GLY A 16 2.54 -13.71 8.70
CA GLY A 16 1.96 -13.13 9.91
C GLY A 16 1.35 -11.74 9.71
N TYR A 17 1.52 -11.16 8.53
CA TYR A 17 1.27 -9.75 8.27
C TYR A 17 -0.16 -9.31 8.62
N ASP A 18 -1.16 -9.99 8.09
CA ASP A 18 -2.56 -9.65 8.34
C ASP A 18 -2.94 -9.76 9.82
N LYS A 19 -2.43 -10.79 10.50
CA LYS A 19 -2.66 -10.99 11.94
C LYS A 19 -1.99 -9.89 12.77
N GLN A 20 -0.76 -9.54 12.43
CA GLN A 20 0.00 -8.50 13.13
C GLN A 20 -0.72 -7.14 13.08
N TRP A 21 -1.34 -6.83 11.95
CA TRP A 21 -2.01 -5.55 11.71
C TRP A 21 -3.54 -5.60 11.84
N ALA A 22 -4.09 -6.71 12.33
CA ALA A 22 -5.55 -6.90 12.44
C ALA A 22 -6.24 -5.82 13.29
N GLY A 23 -5.63 -5.42 14.40
CA GLY A 23 -6.18 -4.38 15.28
C GLY A 23 -6.19 -2.98 14.67
N MET A 24 -5.44 -2.75 13.58
CA MET A 24 -5.44 -1.49 12.83
C MET A 24 -6.52 -1.47 11.71
N ALA A 25 -7.37 -2.49 11.64
CA ALA A 25 -8.43 -2.59 10.64
C ALA A 25 -9.33 -1.33 10.56
N PRO A 26 -9.75 -0.68 11.66
CA PRO A 26 -10.59 0.51 11.58
C PRO A 26 -9.97 1.67 10.78
N ILE A 27 -8.64 1.85 10.85
CA ILE A 27 -7.93 2.89 10.05
C ILE A 27 -7.93 2.50 8.58
N ARG A 28 -7.68 1.24 8.28
CA ARG A 28 -7.73 0.72 6.92
C ARG A 28 -9.14 0.80 6.32
N GLU A 29 -10.15 0.48 7.10
CA GLU A 29 -11.56 0.58 6.68
C GLU A 29 -11.97 2.04 6.40
N ALA A 30 -11.52 2.99 7.21
CA ALA A 30 -11.73 4.41 6.94
C ALA A 30 -11.04 4.85 5.64
N LEU A 31 -9.82 4.36 5.37
CA LEU A 31 -9.12 4.62 4.11
C LEU A 31 -9.88 4.03 2.91
N TYR A 32 -10.43 2.82 3.05
CA TYR A 32 -11.21 2.18 1.98
C TYR A 32 -12.54 2.90 1.71
N LEU A 33 -13.19 3.43 2.73
CA LEU A 33 -14.38 4.28 2.54
C LEU A 33 -14.05 5.53 1.71
N LEU A 34 -12.91 6.16 1.97
CA LEU A 34 -12.45 7.30 1.17
C LEU A 34 -12.07 6.88 -0.26
N LEU A 35 -11.46 5.72 -0.42
CA LEU A 35 -11.12 5.15 -1.71
C LEU A 35 -12.37 4.87 -2.55
N ASP A 36 -13.42 4.29 -1.97
CA ASP A 36 -14.69 4.07 -2.63
C ASP A 36 -15.29 5.38 -3.15
N ALA A 37 -15.27 6.43 -2.33
CA ALA A 37 -15.79 7.75 -2.71
C ALA A 37 -14.96 8.39 -3.84
N LEU A 38 -13.62 8.21 -3.81
CA LEU A 38 -12.74 8.74 -4.85
C LEU A 38 -12.93 8.04 -6.19
N PHE A 39 -13.18 6.74 -6.18
CA PHE A 39 -13.21 5.90 -7.37
C PHE A 39 -14.62 5.61 -7.90
N VAL A 40 -15.67 6.15 -7.26
CA VAL A 40 -17.06 5.84 -7.58
C VAL A 40 -17.45 6.11 -9.03
N ASP A 41 -16.85 7.12 -9.66
CA ASP A 41 -17.13 7.54 -11.03
C ASP A 41 -16.22 6.88 -12.09
N LEU A 42 -15.33 5.96 -11.70
CA LEU A 42 -14.54 5.19 -12.65
C LEU A 42 -15.43 4.24 -13.46
N PRO A 43 -15.02 3.87 -14.69
CA PRO A 43 -15.78 2.96 -15.55
C PRO A 43 -16.16 1.65 -14.84
N ALA A 44 -17.32 1.09 -15.20
CA ALA A 44 -17.81 -0.16 -14.60
C ALA A 44 -16.88 -1.36 -14.85
N ASP A 45 -16.02 -1.29 -15.85
CA ASP A 45 -15.00 -2.28 -16.22
C ASP A 45 -13.56 -1.74 -16.01
N ALA A 46 -13.38 -0.82 -15.06
CA ALA A 46 -12.11 -0.15 -14.82
C ALA A 46 -10.96 -1.13 -14.56
N ARG A 47 -9.76 -0.72 -14.97
CA ARG A 47 -8.51 -1.41 -14.70
C ARG A 47 -7.73 -0.64 -13.63
N ILE A 48 -7.43 -1.29 -12.52
CA ILE A 48 -6.78 -0.69 -11.36
C ILE A 48 -5.36 -1.27 -11.20
N LEU A 49 -4.37 -0.38 -11.09
CA LEU A 49 -3.00 -0.74 -10.72
C LEU A 49 -2.83 -0.60 -9.22
N CYS A 50 -2.57 -1.71 -8.52
CA CYS A 50 -2.31 -1.69 -7.08
C CYS A 50 -0.81 -1.82 -6.85
N VAL A 51 -0.16 -0.70 -6.53
CA VAL A 51 1.30 -0.60 -6.32
C VAL A 51 1.62 -0.89 -4.86
N GLY A 52 2.46 -1.90 -4.62
CA GLY A 52 2.69 -2.44 -3.28
C GLY A 52 1.47 -3.16 -2.75
N ALA A 53 0.90 -4.05 -3.55
CA ALA A 53 -0.36 -4.74 -3.26
C ALA A 53 -0.33 -5.58 -1.95
N GLY A 54 0.84 -5.93 -1.45
CA GLY A 54 1.02 -6.71 -0.24
C GLY A 54 0.20 -8.01 -0.27
N THR A 55 -0.55 -8.27 0.80
CA THR A 55 -1.44 -9.42 0.89
C THR A 55 -2.79 -9.24 0.15
N GLY A 56 -2.98 -8.14 -0.57
CA GLY A 56 -4.17 -7.89 -1.41
C GLY A 56 -5.44 -7.50 -0.66
N ALA A 57 -5.34 -6.92 0.54
CA ALA A 57 -6.51 -6.55 1.33
C ALA A 57 -7.36 -5.45 0.63
N GLU A 58 -6.71 -4.45 0.02
CA GLU A 58 -7.39 -3.40 -0.75
C GLU A 58 -8.04 -3.94 -2.03
N ILE A 59 -7.35 -4.88 -2.72
CA ILE A 59 -7.88 -5.50 -3.92
C ILE A 59 -9.14 -6.29 -3.60
N ALA A 60 -9.16 -7.03 -2.48
CA ALA A 60 -10.33 -7.78 -2.05
C ALA A 60 -11.52 -6.83 -1.79
N HIS A 61 -11.28 -5.70 -1.11
CA HIS A 61 -12.30 -4.69 -0.87
C HIS A 61 -12.87 -4.13 -2.19
N LEU A 62 -11.99 -3.69 -3.09
CA LEU A 62 -12.41 -3.13 -4.38
C LEU A 62 -13.09 -4.18 -5.28
N ALA A 63 -12.62 -5.44 -5.24
CA ALA A 63 -13.20 -6.52 -6.03
C ALA A 63 -14.63 -6.90 -5.60
N GLU A 64 -14.91 -6.79 -4.30
CA GLU A 64 -16.26 -6.96 -3.74
C GLU A 64 -17.16 -5.77 -4.11
N ARG A 65 -16.64 -4.55 -3.96
CA ARG A 65 -17.39 -3.31 -4.17
C ARG A 65 -17.69 -3.06 -5.65
N PHE A 66 -16.77 -3.43 -6.55
CA PHE A 66 -16.83 -3.18 -8.00
C PHE A 66 -16.62 -4.48 -8.80
N PRO A 67 -17.69 -5.27 -9.02
CA PRO A 67 -17.56 -6.62 -9.59
C PRO A 67 -17.02 -6.69 -11.02
N GLY A 68 -17.08 -5.60 -11.78
CA GLY A 68 -16.59 -5.52 -13.17
C GLY A 68 -15.10 -5.18 -13.28
N TRP A 69 -14.46 -4.73 -12.21
CA TRP A 69 -13.10 -4.23 -12.25
C TRP A 69 -12.05 -5.33 -12.37
N ARG A 70 -10.94 -4.98 -13.00
CA ARG A 70 -9.74 -5.82 -13.13
C ARG A 70 -8.57 -5.16 -12.44
N PHE A 71 -7.69 -5.98 -11.87
CA PHE A 71 -6.59 -5.52 -11.03
C PHE A 71 -5.25 -6.01 -11.55
N THR A 72 -4.24 -5.16 -11.47
CA THR A 72 -2.84 -5.58 -11.54
C THR A 72 -2.24 -5.39 -10.17
N ALA A 73 -1.96 -6.50 -9.48
CA ALA A 73 -1.30 -6.53 -8.19
C ALA A 73 0.21 -6.51 -8.40
N LEU A 74 0.85 -5.38 -8.13
CA LEU A 74 2.30 -5.21 -8.26
C LEU A 74 2.94 -5.18 -6.87
N ASP A 75 3.88 -6.07 -6.61
CA ASP A 75 4.67 -6.09 -5.37
C ASP A 75 6.04 -6.75 -5.60
N PRO A 76 7.14 -6.24 -5.06
CA PRO A 76 8.44 -6.89 -5.16
C PRO A 76 8.53 -8.19 -4.34
N SER A 77 7.74 -8.32 -3.26
CA SER A 77 7.72 -9.52 -2.42
C SER A 77 6.86 -10.62 -3.04
N GLY A 78 7.49 -11.70 -3.47
CA GLY A 78 6.80 -12.88 -3.99
C GLY A 78 5.94 -13.56 -2.92
N ALA A 79 6.37 -13.54 -1.66
CA ALA A 79 5.62 -14.10 -0.55
C ALA A 79 4.32 -13.30 -0.28
N MET A 80 4.38 -11.97 -0.33
CA MET A 80 3.17 -11.13 -0.23
C MET A 80 2.19 -11.42 -1.37
N LEU A 81 2.67 -11.48 -2.61
CA LEU A 81 1.82 -11.77 -3.77
C LEU A 81 1.20 -13.17 -3.71
N GLU A 82 1.87 -14.13 -3.12
CA GLU A 82 1.28 -15.46 -2.91
C GLU A 82 0.08 -15.40 -1.96
N PHE A 83 0.17 -14.65 -0.87
CA PHE A 83 -0.99 -14.40 0.01
C PHE A 83 -2.09 -13.60 -0.68
N CYS A 84 -1.72 -12.63 -1.52
CA CYS A 84 -2.66 -11.89 -2.35
C CYS A 84 -3.42 -12.83 -3.32
N ARG A 85 -2.71 -13.72 -3.99
CA ARG A 85 -3.31 -14.74 -4.89
C ARG A 85 -4.28 -15.65 -4.14
N GLN A 86 -3.86 -16.20 -3.03
CA GLN A 86 -4.71 -17.08 -2.20
C GLN A 86 -5.96 -16.33 -1.69
N ARG A 87 -5.84 -15.05 -1.37
CA ARG A 87 -6.99 -14.21 -1.00
C ARG A 87 -7.94 -14.05 -2.18
N ALA A 88 -7.43 -13.77 -3.37
CA ALA A 88 -8.22 -13.62 -4.58
C ALA A 88 -8.94 -14.91 -4.98
N GLU A 89 -8.29 -16.07 -4.81
CA GLU A 89 -8.88 -17.38 -5.04
C GLU A 89 -10.03 -17.65 -4.06
N ARG A 90 -9.79 -17.45 -2.75
CA ARG A 90 -10.83 -17.62 -1.72
C ARG A 90 -12.01 -16.66 -1.91
N GLY A 91 -11.75 -15.45 -2.39
CA GLY A 91 -12.77 -14.43 -2.67
C GLY A 91 -13.45 -14.59 -4.04
N GLY A 92 -13.01 -15.54 -4.88
CA GLY A 92 -13.61 -15.81 -6.18
C GLY A 92 -13.34 -14.75 -7.26
N PHE A 93 -12.32 -13.89 -7.06
CA PHE A 93 -11.98 -12.82 -8.02
C PHE A 93 -10.59 -12.97 -8.67
N ALA A 94 -9.90 -14.10 -8.48
CA ALA A 94 -8.55 -14.33 -9.02
C ALA A 94 -8.48 -14.16 -10.54
N GLN A 95 -9.55 -14.52 -11.28
CA GLN A 95 -9.64 -14.36 -12.74
C GLN A 95 -9.68 -12.90 -13.22
N ARG A 96 -9.82 -11.95 -12.27
CA ARG A 96 -9.79 -10.52 -12.52
C ARG A 96 -8.46 -9.87 -12.10
N CYS A 97 -7.48 -10.68 -11.64
CA CYS A 97 -6.20 -10.21 -11.12
C CYS A 97 -5.04 -10.71 -11.98
N ASP A 98 -4.18 -9.79 -12.39
CA ASP A 98 -2.85 -10.05 -12.91
C ASP A 98 -1.85 -9.80 -11.76
N PHE A 99 -1.04 -10.82 -11.41
CA PHE A 99 -0.06 -10.72 -10.32
C PHE A 99 1.33 -10.54 -10.92
N HIS A 100 1.93 -9.38 -10.66
CA HIS A 100 3.24 -9.01 -11.19
C HIS A 100 4.24 -8.87 -10.05
N GLN A 101 5.20 -9.81 -9.95
CA GLN A 101 6.29 -9.69 -9.00
C GLN A 101 7.38 -8.79 -9.57
N GLY A 102 7.60 -7.64 -8.96
CA GLY A 102 8.61 -6.68 -9.40
C GLY A 102 8.30 -5.25 -8.97
N TYR A 103 9.03 -4.34 -9.56
CA TYR A 103 8.86 -2.90 -9.38
C TYR A 103 8.15 -2.28 -10.60
N LEU A 104 7.79 -0.99 -10.50
CA LEU A 104 7.08 -0.28 -11.58
C LEU A 104 7.83 -0.31 -12.92
N ASP A 105 9.15 -0.25 -12.90
CA ASP A 105 10.00 -0.27 -14.11
C ASP A 105 9.98 -1.60 -14.84
N THR A 106 9.62 -2.69 -14.14
CA THR A 106 9.47 -4.03 -14.76
C THR A 106 8.08 -4.25 -15.38
N LEU A 107 7.13 -3.37 -15.07
CA LEU A 107 5.79 -3.42 -15.66
C LEU A 107 5.80 -2.74 -17.03
N ALA A 108 5.14 -3.36 -18.01
CA ALA A 108 5.06 -2.82 -19.36
C ALA A 108 4.59 -1.35 -19.36
N PRO A 109 5.21 -0.50 -20.19
CA PRO A 109 4.79 0.90 -20.30
C PRO A 109 3.42 1.02 -21.01
N GLY A 110 2.73 2.13 -20.75
CA GLY A 110 1.50 2.48 -21.45
C GLY A 110 0.38 2.93 -20.50
N ALA A 111 -0.41 3.88 -20.97
CA ALA A 111 -1.54 4.46 -20.25
C ALA A 111 -2.78 3.53 -20.35
N VAL A 112 -2.85 2.51 -19.51
CA VAL A 112 -3.88 1.46 -19.60
C VAL A 112 -4.78 1.37 -18.37
N TYR A 113 -4.45 2.07 -17.27
CA TYR A 113 -5.21 2.02 -16.02
C TYR A 113 -6.13 3.21 -15.86
N ASP A 114 -7.33 2.95 -15.35
CA ASP A 114 -8.32 3.98 -15.02
C ASP A 114 -8.06 4.56 -13.63
N GLY A 115 -7.50 3.74 -12.73
CA GLY A 115 -7.08 4.15 -11.41
C GLY A 115 -5.82 3.42 -10.94
N ALA A 116 -5.17 3.99 -9.94
CA ALA A 116 -4.07 3.34 -9.23
C ALA A 116 -4.20 3.58 -7.73
N THR A 117 -3.75 2.59 -6.94
CA THR A 117 -3.59 2.71 -5.49
C THR A 117 -2.11 2.58 -5.11
N CYS A 118 -1.69 3.28 -4.06
CA CYS A 118 -0.34 3.22 -3.52
C CYS A 118 -0.41 3.54 -2.02
N PHE A 119 -0.52 2.51 -1.18
CA PHE A 119 -0.71 2.69 0.27
C PHE A 119 0.48 2.20 1.07
N LEU A 120 1.10 3.10 1.84
CA LEU A 120 2.26 2.86 2.69
C LEU A 120 3.49 2.33 1.94
N VAL A 121 3.70 2.81 0.71
CA VAL A 121 4.80 2.38 -0.19
C VAL A 121 5.80 3.49 -0.40
N SER A 122 5.37 4.70 -0.79
CA SER A 122 6.29 5.78 -1.16
C SER A 122 7.10 6.28 0.03
N GLN A 123 6.67 6.00 1.24
CA GLN A 123 7.40 6.29 2.47
C GLN A 123 8.77 5.58 2.58
N PHE A 124 9.00 4.51 1.83
CA PHE A 124 10.31 3.84 1.75
C PHE A 124 11.27 4.50 0.77
N LEU A 125 10.79 5.43 -0.04
CA LEU A 125 11.60 6.21 -0.97
C LEU A 125 12.07 7.49 -0.28
N LEU A 126 13.23 7.43 0.36
CA LEU A 126 13.75 8.51 1.20
C LEU A 126 14.20 9.72 0.37
N GLU A 127 14.72 9.48 -0.84
CA GLU A 127 15.19 10.53 -1.72
C GLU A 127 14.04 11.19 -2.48
N PRO A 128 13.85 12.52 -2.41
CA PRO A 128 12.76 13.23 -3.08
C PRO A 128 12.71 12.99 -4.59
N ALA A 129 13.86 12.91 -5.26
CA ALA A 129 13.94 12.65 -6.69
C ALA A 129 13.46 11.24 -7.05
N ALA A 130 13.81 10.23 -6.25
CA ALA A 130 13.34 8.85 -6.42
C ALA A 130 11.81 8.77 -6.26
N ARG A 131 11.27 9.44 -5.23
CA ARG A 131 9.82 9.50 -5.00
C ARG A 131 9.08 10.21 -6.13
N THR A 132 9.61 11.34 -6.63
CA THR A 132 9.06 12.03 -7.80
C THR A 132 9.07 11.13 -9.03
N GLY A 133 10.16 10.42 -9.28
CA GLY A 133 10.27 9.44 -10.36
C GLY A 133 9.27 8.30 -10.24
N PHE A 134 9.08 7.80 -9.03
CA PHE A 134 8.10 6.75 -8.73
C PHE A 134 6.66 7.19 -9.06
N PHE A 135 6.21 8.33 -8.58
CA PHE A 135 4.88 8.85 -8.91
C PHE A 135 4.73 9.20 -10.39
N SER A 136 5.80 9.69 -11.03
CA SER A 136 5.81 9.91 -12.47
C SER A 136 5.60 8.62 -13.27
N GLN A 137 6.18 7.51 -12.82
CA GLN A 137 5.96 6.20 -13.44
C GLN A 137 4.52 5.69 -13.27
N ILE A 138 3.88 5.94 -12.12
CA ILE A 138 2.46 5.63 -11.92
C ILE A 138 1.61 6.49 -12.88
N ALA A 139 1.85 7.80 -12.91
CA ALA A 139 1.12 8.74 -13.76
C ALA A 139 1.18 8.37 -15.24
N GLN A 140 2.35 7.92 -15.73
CA GLN A 140 2.54 7.48 -17.13
C GLN A 140 1.73 6.21 -17.47
N ARG A 141 1.26 5.47 -16.49
CA ARG A 141 0.45 4.26 -16.66
C ARG A 141 -1.05 4.52 -16.51
N LEU A 142 -1.42 5.69 -15.97
CA LEU A 142 -2.81 6.12 -15.91
C LEU A 142 -3.26 6.68 -17.28
N LYS A 143 -4.49 6.38 -17.65
CA LYS A 143 -5.16 7.02 -18.76
C LYS A 143 -5.34 8.54 -18.51
N PRO A 144 -5.54 9.37 -19.54
CA PRO A 144 -5.96 10.75 -19.32
C PRO A 144 -7.22 10.81 -18.44
N GLY A 145 -7.15 11.56 -17.34
CA GLY A 145 -8.21 11.64 -16.34
C GLY A 145 -8.25 10.48 -15.33
N GLY A 146 -7.33 9.52 -15.43
CA GLY A 146 -7.19 8.45 -14.44
C GLY A 146 -6.78 8.98 -13.07
N LEU A 147 -7.19 8.29 -12.01
CA LEU A 147 -7.03 8.73 -10.63
C LEU A 147 -5.95 7.92 -9.89
N LEU A 148 -5.18 8.59 -9.05
CA LEU A 148 -4.26 7.96 -8.09
C LEU A 148 -4.76 8.23 -6.66
N ALA A 149 -4.99 7.14 -5.90
CA ALA A 149 -5.14 7.19 -4.45
C ALA A 149 -3.82 6.79 -3.79
N SER A 150 -3.23 7.70 -3.02
CA SER A 150 -2.00 7.44 -2.27
C SER A 150 -2.21 7.81 -0.81
N ALA A 151 -1.67 7.00 0.10
CA ALA A 151 -1.64 7.28 1.52
C ALA A 151 -0.33 6.76 2.12
N ASP A 152 0.34 7.61 2.86
CA ASP A 152 1.59 7.33 3.56
C ASP A 152 1.58 7.93 4.95
N LEU A 153 2.59 7.63 5.75
CA LEU A 153 2.80 8.32 7.01
C LEU A 153 3.18 9.78 6.72
N ALA A 154 2.52 10.71 7.40
CA ALA A 154 2.77 12.13 7.24
C ALA A 154 2.77 12.85 8.60
N ALA A 155 3.82 13.59 8.88
CA ALA A 155 3.93 14.50 10.01
C ALA A 155 5.12 15.46 9.82
N ASP A 156 5.05 16.64 10.38
CA ASP A 156 6.24 17.47 10.54
C ASP A 156 7.05 16.95 11.73
N THR A 157 8.08 16.14 11.44
CA THR A 157 8.94 15.52 12.46
C THR A 157 9.78 16.52 13.26
N GLN A 158 9.85 17.78 12.83
CA GLN A 158 10.56 18.85 13.52
C GLN A 158 9.62 19.70 14.40
N SER A 159 8.31 19.48 14.29
CA SER A 159 7.34 20.23 15.08
C SER A 159 7.22 19.70 16.52
N PRO A 160 6.92 20.57 17.50
CA PRO A 160 6.60 20.12 18.86
C PRO A 160 5.39 19.17 18.91
N ALA A 161 4.49 19.25 17.92
CA ALA A 161 3.35 18.35 17.83
C ALA A 161 3.78 16.89 17.60
N TYR A 162 4.89 16.65 16.91
CA TYR A 162 5.40 15.31 16.67
C TYR A 162 5.79 14.57 17.95
N GLU A 163 6.28 15.30 18.95
CA GLU A 163 6.61 14.73 20.28
C GLU A 163 5.37 14.16 21.00
N VAL A 164 4.17 14.64 20.65
CA VAL A 164 2.89 14.14 21.16
C VAL A 164 2.29 13.09 20.24
N LEU A 165 2.39 13.31 18.93
CA LEU A 165 1.80 12.41 17.91
C LEU A 165 2.46 11.03 17.92
N LEU A 166 3.77 10.95 17.98
CA LEU A 166 4.49 9.67 17.95
C LEU A 166 4.15 8.77 19.15
N PRO A 167 4.21 9.22 20.41
CA PRO A 167 3.76 8.42 21.55
C PRO A 167 2.29 8.03 21.46
N GLY A 168 1.42 8.92 21.00
CA GLY A 168 0.00 8.64 20.77
C GLY A 168 -0.20 7.52 19.74
N TRP A 169 0.51 7.59 18.62
CA TRP A 169 0.50 6.57 17.59
C TRP A 169 1.01 5.20 18.11
N MET A 170 2.11 5.20 18.88
CA MET A 170 2.63 3.96 19.50
C MET A 170 1.62 3.36 20.48
N THR A 171 0.93 4.21 21.28
CA THR A 171 -0.11 3.78 22.22
C THR A 171 -1.30 3.17 21.46
N LEU A 172 -1.73 3.79 20.35
CA LEU A 172 -2.79 3.25 19.52
C LEU A 172 -2.44 1.88 18.96
N MET A 173 -1.24 1.73 18.40
CA MET A 173 -0.76 0.45 17.88
C MET A 173 -0.69 -0.62 18.98
N ALA A 174 -0.19 -0.28 20.18
CA ALA A 174 -0.17 -1.19 21.33
C ALA A 174 -1.59 -1.63 21.73
N SER A 175 -2.52 -0.68 21.78
CA SER A 175 -3.94 -0.95 22.10
C SER A 175 -4.62 -1.80 21.03
N ALA A 176 -4.15 -1.71 19.80
CA ALA A 176 -4.57 -2.54 18.67
C ALA A 176 -3.93 -3.95 18.67
N GLY A 177 -3.15 -4.28 19.69
CA GLY A 177 -2.55 -5.62 19.86
C GLY A 177 -1.22 -5.84 19.14
N VAL A 178 -0.58 -4.75 18.65
CA VAL A 178 0.78 -4.84 18.09
C VAL A 178 1.75 -5.12 19.24
N ASP A 179 2.57 -6.16 19.12
CA ASP A 179 3.49 -6.56 20.18
C ASP A 179 4.64 -5.56 20.39
N ALA A 180 5.21 -5.58 21.61
CA ALA A 180 6.23 -4.62 22.02
C ALA A 180 7.48 -4.63 21.12
N GLN A 181 7.89 -5.78 20.62
CA GLN A 181 9.05 -5.89 19.74
C GLN A 181 8.78 -5.24 18.37
N THR A 182 7.59 -5.43 17.84
CA THR A 182 7.15 -4.80 16.60
C THR A 182 7.02 -3.29 16.75
N LEU A 183 6.49 -2.81 17.89
CA LEU A 183 6.43 -1.38 18.21
C LEU A 183 7.82 -0.74 18.25
N GLU A 184 8.78 -1.36 18.89
CA GLU A 184 10.15 -0.86 18.96
C GLU A 184 10.81 -0.80 17.57
N ARG A 185 10.60 -1.83 16.75
CA ARG A 185 11.08 -1.84 15.36
C ARG A 185 10.43 -0.73 14.52
N ALA A 186 9.11 -0.55 14.64
CA ALA A 186 8.38 0.52 13.95
C ALA A 186 8.91 1.89 14.35
N ARG A 187 9.10 2.13 15.64
CA ARG A 187 9.67 3.39 16.14
C ARG A 187 11.07 3.65 15.60
N ALA A 188 11.94 2.64 15.59
CA ALA A 188 13.28 2.74 15.01
C ALA A 188 13.25 2.99 13.50
N ALA A 189 12.33 2.34 12.77
CA ALA A 189 12.14 2.53 11.34
C ALA A 189 11.67 3.96 11.00
N TYR A 190 10.75 4.53 11.77
CA TYR A 190 10.30 5.92 11.57
C TYR A 190 11.42 6.95 11.70
N ALA A 191 12.48 6.64 12.46
CA ALA A 191 13.64 7.51 12.61
C ALA A 191 14.64 7.44 11.45
N ARG A 192 14.64 6.34 10.65
CA ARG A 192 15.73 6.06 9.69
C ARG A 192 15.30 5.57 8.33
N ASP A 193 14.29 4.72 8.29
CA ASP A 193 13.99 3.87 7.12
C ASP A 193 12.67 4.25 6.44
N VAL A 194 11.91 5.13 7.06
CA VAL A 194 10.61 5.59 6.56
C VAL A 194 10.62 7.11 6.52
N ALA A 195 10.42 7.66 5.33
CA ALA A 195 10.23 9.09 5.19
C ALA A 195 8.81 9.43 5.68
N VAL A 196 8.73 9.90 6.91
CA VAL A 196 7.52 10.57 7.37
C VAL A 196 7.45 11.89 6.62
N LEU A 197 6.47 12.01 5.73
CA LEU A 197 6.31 13.17 4.86
C LEU A 197 5.88 14.40 5.68
N PRO A 198 6.36 15.61 5.35
CA PRO A 198 5.77 16.83 5.88
C PRO A 198 4.29 16.89 5.50
N ALA A 199 3.46 17.23 6.47
CA ALA A 199 2.03 17.42 6.25
C ALA A 199 1.75 18.63 5.34
#